data_fbe96bc7fbc314f13f44f4831843029b
#
_entry.id   fbe96bc7fbc314f13f44f4831843029b
#
_cell.length_a   1.000
_cell.length_b   1.000
_cell.length_c   1.000
_cell.angle_alpha   90.00
_cell.angle_beta   90.00
_cell.angle_gamma   90.00
#
_symmetry.space_group_name_H-M   'P 1'
#
loop_
_entity.id
_entity.type
_entity.pdbx_description
1 polymer ?
#
loop_
_entity_poly.entity_id
_entity_poly.type
_entity_poly.pdbx_seq_one_letter_code
_entity_poly.pdbx_strand_id
1 'polypeptide(L)'
;MNLPNLLCVLRLLLAPIAAVLILRNETAWAAGLFATCAITDAVDGYLARRWKQITLLGQMLDPLADKALINLSFLAAAAGGYLPWWLALLVLGRDILILAGAVSSRIFGLGHDLLPLAIGKISTFLQMGLMLAILIAAAETPPAFVVPNSLVMAVTITTVASGLLYAVSWLMHLMRHRQPVP
;
A
#
# COMPACT_ATOMS: atom_id res chain seq x y z
N MET A 1 -25.38 4.23 0.88
CA MET A 1 -23.96 3.85 0.88
C MET A 1 -23.90 2.40 0.44
N ASN A 2 -23.16 2.06 -0.59
CA ASN A 2 -23.02 0.68 -1.05
C ASN A 2 -22.04 -0.06 -0.12
N LEU A 3 -22.24 -1.35 0.07
CA LEU A 3 -21.42 -2.19 0.96
C LEU A 3 -19.91 -2.01 0.76
N PRO A 4 -19.37 -1.96 -0.48
CA PRO A 4 -17.95 -1.70 -0.73
C PRO A 4 -17.47 -0.36 -0.14
N ASN A 5 -18.21 0.72 -0.31
CA ASN A 5 -17.83 2.04 0.24
C ASN A 5 -17.77 2.04 1.76
N LEU A 6 -18.67 1.31 2.43
CA LEU A 6 -18.68 1.19 3.89
C LEU A 6 -17.42 0.49 4.38
N LEU A 7 -17.01 -0.59 3.71
CA LEU A 7 -15.82 -1.36 4.05
C LEU A 7 -14.52 -0.59 3.83
N CYS A 8 -14.46 0.22 2.76
CA CYS A 8 -13.34 1.11 2.52
C CYS A 8 -13.20 2.19 3.63
N VAL A 9 -14.31 2.83 4.02
CA VAL A 9 -14.31 3.81 5.13
C VAL A 9 -13.93 3.13 6.45
N LEU A 10 -14.45 1.94 6.72
CA LEU A 10 -14.10 1.17 7.91
C LEU A 10 -12.60 0.86 7.95
N ARG A 11 -12.00 0.43 6.83
CA ARG A 11 -10.54 0.20 6.73
C ARG A 11 -9.74 1.46 6.99
N LEU A 12 -10.17 2.60 6.47
CA LEU A 12 -9.51 3.88 6.73
C LEU A 12 -9.53 4.26 8.21
N LEU A 13 -10.62 3.93 8.93
CA LEU A 13 -10.73 4.13 10.37
C LEU A 13 -9.93 3.09 11.16
N LEU A 14 -9.81 1.87 10.67
CA LEU A 14 -9.06 0.79 11.32
C LEU A 14 -7.53 0.94 11.14
N ALA A 15 -7.07 1.60 10.09
CA ALA A 15 -5.65 1.81 9.82
C ALA A 15 -4.91 2.53 10.99
N PRO A 16 -5.39 3.65 11.55
CA PRO A 16 -4.76 4.27 12.71
C PRO A 16 -4.88 3.40 13.98
N ILE A 17 -5.94 2.61 14.12
CA ILE A 17 -6.09 1.68 15.26
C ILE A 17 -5.02 0.58 15.18
N ALA A 18 -4.77 0.02 14.00
CA ALA A 18 -3.68 -0.94 13.79
C ALA A 18 -2.32 -0.33 14.17
N ALA A 19 -2.05 0.89 13.74
CA ALA A 19 -0.82 1.60 14.09
C ALA A 19 -0.66 1.80 15.62
N VAL A 20 -1.73 2.19 16.31
CA VAL A 20 -1.73 2.35 17.77
C VAL A 20 -1.50 1.02 18.48
N LEU A 21 -2.10 -0.09 18.02
CA LEU A 21 -1.88 -1.42 18.59
C LEU A 21 -0.41 -1.85 18.44
N ILE A 22 0.20 -1.59 17.27
CA ILE A 22 1.63 -1.87 17.03
C ILE A 22 2.50 -1.07 18.01
N LEU A 23 2.24 0.24 18.17
CA LEU A 23 2.99 1.11 19.08
C LEU A 23 2.82 0.73 20.56
N ARG A 24 1.71 0.10 20.93
CA ARG A 24 1.45 -0.41 22.28
C ARG A 24 2.00 -1.82 22.50
N ASN A 25 2.71 -2.39 21.54
CA ASN A 25 3.20 -3.76 21.54
C ASN A 25 2.09 -4.84 21.61
N GLU A 26 0.86 -4.47 21.29
CA GLU A 26 -0.29 -5.37 21.16
C GLU A 26 -0.29 -6.06 19.80
N THR A 27 0.82 -6.72 19.48
CA THR A 27 1.12 -7.21 18.12
C THR A 27 0.20 -8.33 17.68
N ALA A 28 -0.32 -9.16 18.60
CA ALA A 28 -1.31 -10.18 18.27
C ALA A 28 -2.64 -9.58 17.78
N TRP A 29 -3.13 -8.55 18.46
CA TRP A 29 -4.34 -7.83 18.05
C TRP A 29 -4.11 -7.06 16.75
N ALA A 30 -2.94 -6.44 16.60
CA ALA A 30 -2.55 -5.76 15.38
C ALA A 30 -2.50 -6.73 14.19
N ALA A 31 -1.94 -7.94 14.36
CA ALA A 31 -1.89 -8.98 13.33
C ALA A 31 -3.31 -9.42 12.91
N GLY A 32 -4.20 -9.69 13.88
CA GLY A 32 -5.58 -10.06 13.62
C GLY A 32 -6.35 -8.98 12.87
N LEU A 33 -6.21 -7.71 13.30
CA LEU A 33 -6.84 -6.57 12.64
C LEU A 33 -6.31 -6.38 11.22
N PHE A 34 -4.99 -6.42 11.04
CA PHE A 34 -4.34 -6.25 9.74
C PHE A 34 -4.74 -7.37 8.77
N ALA A 35 -4.73 -8.63 9.22
CA ALA A 35 -5.18 -9.77 8.41
C ALA A 35 -6.65 -9.64 8.00
N THR A 36 -7.52 -9.24 8.93
CA THR A 36 -8.94 -9.03 8.66
C THR A 36 -9.14 -7.95 7.61
N CYS A 37 -8.43 -6.81 7.72
CA CYS A 37 -8.47 -5.75 6.72
C CYS A 37 -7.97 -6.21 5.35
N ALA A 38 -6.89 -6.99 5.30
CA ALA A 38 -6.34 -7.51 4.04
C ALA A 38 -7.27 -8.52 3.35
N ILE A 39 -7.93 -9.39 4.14
CA ILE A 39 -8.88 -10.38 3.61
C ILE A 39 -10.15 -9.68 3.11
N THR A 40 -10.70 -8.74 3.89
CA THR A 40 -11.90 -7.99 3.48
C THR A 40 -11.65 -7.22 2.20
N ASP A 41 -10.48 -6.60 2.03
CA ASP A 41 -10.10 -5.92 0.79
C ASP A 41 -10.10 -6.85 -0.43
N ALA A 42 -9.50 -8.03 -0.28
CA ALA A 42 -9.47 -9.01 -1.37
C ALA A 42 -10.89 -9.48 -1.75
N VAL A 43 -11.77 -9.66 -0.75
CA VAL A 43 -13.17 -10.08 -0.95
C VAL A 43 -13.97 -8.95 -1.58
N ASP A 44 -13.84 -7.72 -1.09
CA ASP A 44 -14.57 -6.55 -1.60
C ASP A 44 -14.20 -6.23 -3.05
N GLY A 45 -12.91 -6.26 -3.36
CA GLY A 45 -12.43 -6.07 -4.72
C GLY A 45 -12.94 -7.14 -5.69
N TYR A 46 -13.14 -8.38 -5.22
CA TYR A 46 -13.75 -9.45 -6.00
C TYR A 46 -15.25 -9.22 -6.21
N LEU A 47 -16.00 -8.92 -5.14
CA LEU A 47 -17.44 -8.69 -5.14
C LEU A 47 -17.83 -7.44 -5.96
N ALA A 48 -17.11 -6.34 -5.81
CA ALA A 48 -17.36 -5.10 -6.55
C ALA A 48 -17.23 -5.31 -8.07
N ARG A 49 -16.22 -6.08 -8.52
CA ARG A 49 -16.06 -6.46 -9.93
C ARG A 49 -17.20 -7.35 -10.42
N ARG A 50 -17.65 -8.29 -9.60
CA ARG A 50 -18.72 -9.23 -9.97
C ARG A 50 -20.09 -8.57 -10.05
N TRP A 51 -20.37 -7.60 -9.16
CA TRP A 51 -21.68 -6.92 -9.09
C TRP A 51 -21.77 -5.63 -9.90
N LYS A 52 -20.68 -5.19 -10.55
CA LYS A 52 -20.59 -3.94 -11.32
C LYS A 52 -21.07 -2.69 -10.53
N GLN A 53 -20.98 -2.73 -9.22
CA GLN A 53 -21.34 -1.64 -8.31
C GLN A 53 -20.15 -0.73 -8.01
N ILE A 54 -19.56 -0.20 -9.06
CA ILE A 54 -18.40 0.67 -8.95
C ILE A 54 -18.89 2.11 -8.81
N THR A 55 -18.65 2.75 -7.66
CA THR A 55 -18.97 4.16 -7.44
C THR A 55 -17.72 5.02 -7.60
N LEU A 56 -17.88 6.25 -8.09
CA LEU A 56 -16.77 7.21 -8.24
C LEU A 56 -16.05 7.47 -6.90
N LEU A 57 -16.81 7.58 -5.81
CA LEU A 57 -16.25 7.76 -4.46
C LEU A 57 -15.45 6.54 -4.00
N GLY A 58 -15.93 5.31 -4.23
CA GLY A 58 -15.21 4.09 -3.92
C GLY A 58 -13.89 4.00 -4.67
N GLN A 59 -13.89 4.27 -5.98
CA GLN A 59 -12.67 4.25 -6.79
C GLN A 59 -11.56 5.21 -6.30
N MET A 60 -11.93 6.30 -5.64
CA MET A 60 -10.97 7.26 -5.08
C MET A 60 -10.53 6.89 -3.66
N LEU A 61 -11.45 6.34 -2.85
CA LEU A 61 -11.20 6.01 -1.45
C LEU A 61 -10.44 4.67 -1.28
N ASP A 62 -10.72 3.67 -2.14
CA ASP A 62 -10.08 2.36 -2.05
C ASP A 62 -8.54 2.44 -2.09
N PRO A 63 -7.90 3.08 -3.10
CA PRO A 63 -6.44 3.18 -3.12
C PRO A 63 -5.87 3.96 -1.93
N LEU A 64 -6.64 4.91 -1.38
CA LEU A 64 -6.21 5.70 -0.24
C LEU A 64 -6.26 4.89 1.05
N ALA A 65 -7.33 4.12 1.25
CA ALA A 65 -7.52 3.28 2.45
C ALA A 65 -6.48 2.15 2.52
N ASP A 66 -6.22 1.47 1.39
CA ASP A 66 -5.21 0.42 1.31
C ASP A 66 -3.82 0.94 1.62
N LYS A 67 -3.46 2.06 1.02
CA LYS A 67 -2.16 2.69 1.26
C LYS A 67 -2.05 3.25 2.67
N ALA A 68 -3.13 3.77 3.25
CA ALA A 68 -3.14 4.23 4.63
C ALA A 68 -2.86 3.09 5.61
N LEU A 69 -3.49 1.93 5.44
CA LEU A 69 -3.26 0.76 6.30
C LEU A 69 -1.80 0.31 6.24
N ILE A 70 -1.25 0.10 5.04
CA ILE A 70 0.12 -0.37 4.86
C ILE A 70 1.12 0.67 5.41
N ASN A 71 1.02 1.93 4.97
CA ASN A 71 2.00 2.95 5.33
C ASN A 71 1.98 3.27 6.83
N LEU A 72 0.80 3.39 7.46
CA LEU A 72 0.70 3.62 8.90
C LEU A 72 1.25 2.44 9.70
N SER A 73 1.00 1.19 9.25
CA SER A 73 1.55 0.00 9.90
C SER A 73 3.07 -0.07 9.77
N PHE A 74 3.64 0.26 8.60
CA PHE A 74 5.09 0.31 8.39
C PHE A 74 5.76 1.40 9.26
N LEU A 75 5.17 2.59 9.33
CA LEU A 75 5.67 3.67 10.18
C LEU A 75 5.60 3.30 11.67
N ALA A 76 4.49 2.73 12.11
CA ALA A 76 4.31 2.29 13.49
C ALA A 76 5.28 1.15 13.84
N ALA A 77 5.48 0.19 12.94
CA ALA A 77 6.43 -0.90 13.14
C ALA A 77 7.89 -0.40 13.17
N ALA A 78 8.24 0.62 12.37
CA ALA A 78 9.55 1.26 12.45
C ALA A 78 9.74 2.01 13.77
N ALA A 79 8.73 2.74 14.23
CA ALA A 79 8.75 3.43 15.52
C ALA A 79 8.80 2.45 16.71
N GLY A 80 8.17 1.29 16.59
CA GLY A 80 8.22 0.20 17.58
C GLY A 80 9.50 -0.62 17.52
N GLY A 81 10.41 -0.37 16.57
CA GLY A 81 11.68 -1.08 16.44
C GLY A 81 11.57 -2.45 15.74
N TYR A 82 10.42 -2.81 15.18
CA TYR A 82 10.21 -4.10 14.50
C TYR A 82 10.80 -4.15 13.08
N LEU A 83 11.06 -2.99 12.47
CA LEU A 83 11.71 -2.89 11.16
C LEU A 83 12.55 -1.60 11.07
N PRO A 84 13.55 -1.54 10.17
CA PRO A 84 14.37 -0.35 10.02
C PRO A 84 13.59 0.80 9.35
N TRP A 85 13.82 2.02 9.79
CA TRP A 85 13.19 3.24 9.28
C TRP A 85 13.36 3.43 7.77
N TRP A 86 14.52 3.06 7.22
CA TRP A 86 14.77 3.21 5.78
C TRP A 86 13.77 2.40 4.93
N LEU A 87 13.31 1.23 5.42
CA LEU A 87 12.35 0.40 4.71
C LEU A 87 10.95 1.03 4.73
N ALA A 88 10.52 1.55 5.90
CA ALA A 88 9.24 2.27 6.02
C ALA A 88 9.20 3.50 5.10
N LEU A 89 10.29 4.28 5.10
CA LEU A 89 10.40 5.47 4.24
C LEU A 89 10.47 5.12 2.75
N LEU A 90 11.09 3.99 2.38
CA LEU A 90 11.12 3.51 1.00
C LEU A 90 9.72 3.15 0.50
N VAL A 91 8.93 2.43 1.31
CA VAL A 91 7.55 2.05 0.98
C VAL A 91 6.67 3.30 0.86
N LEU A 92 6.74 4.20 1.83
CA LEU A 92 5.99 5.46 1.82
C LEU A 92 6.38 6.35 0.63
N GLY A 93 7.67 6.51 0.37
CA GLY A 93 8.18 7.33 -0.73
C GLY A 93 7.72 6.82 -2.10
N ARG A 94 7.75 5.49 -2.30
CA ARG A 94 7.23 4.86 -3.53
C ARG A 94 5.74 5.12 -3.69
N ASP A 95 4.95 5.03 -2.63
CA ASP A 95 3.51 5.26 -2.70
C ASP A 95 3.16 6.72 -2.97
N ILE A 96 3.89 7.66 -2.36
CA ILE A 96 3.77 9.10 -2.65
C ILE A 96 4.14 9.38 -4.12
N LEU A 97 5.21 8.78 -4.63
CA LEU A 97 5.65 8.95 -6.01
C LEU A 97 4.57 8.51 -7.01
N ILE A 98 3.97 7.33 -6.78
CA ILE A 98 2.88 6.82 -7.63
C ILE A 98 1.66 7.74 -7.56
N LEU A 99 1.27 8.17 -6.36
CA LEU A 99 0.12 9.04 -6.16
C LEU A 99 0.35 10.41 -6.83
N ALA A 100 1.53 11.00 -6.63
CA ALA A 100 1.92 12.26 -7.26
C ALA A 100 1.91 12.16 -8.79
N GLY A 101 2.42 11.06 -9.36
CA GLY A 101 2.36 10.79 -10.79
C GLY A 101 0.92 10.67 -11.31
N ALA A 102 0.04 9.97 -10.59
CA ALA A 102 -1.36 9.81 -10.96
C ALA A 102 -2.13 11.14 -10.89
N VAL A 103 -1.91 11.94 -9.84
CA VAL A 103 -2.55 13.25 -9.67
C VAL A 103 -2.06 14.24 -10.73
N SER A 104 -0.75 14.33 -10.97
CA SER A 104 -0.19 15.22 -11.97
C SER A 104 -0.67 14.87 -13.38
N SER A 105 -0.74 13.59 -13.74
CA SER A 105 -1.28 13.16 -15.02
C SER A 105 -2.73 13.59 -15.24
N ARG A 106 -3.55 13.61 -14.20
CA ARG A 106 -4.94 14.11 -14.27
C ARG A 106 -4.99 15.63 -14.42
N ILE A 107 -4.17 16.38 -13.67
CA ILE A 107 -4.14 17.86 -13.70
C ILE A 107 -3.67 18.36 -15.07
N PHE A 108 -2.66 17.71 -15.66
CA PHE A 108 -2.11 18.11 -16.95
C PHE A 108 -2.86 17.52 -18.16
N GLY A 109 -3.97 16.79 -17.93
CA GLY A 109 -4.75 16.20 -19.03
C GLY A 109 -3.99 15.13 -19.83
N LEU A 110 -2.98 14.53 -19.23
CA LEU A 110 -2.07 13.57 -19.85
C LEU A 110 -2.71 12.17 -19.94
N GLY A 111 -3.92 11.98 -20.34
CA GLY A 111 -4.57 10.67 -20.54
C GLY A 111 -4.35 9.61 -19.45
N HIS A 112 -5.21 8.60 -19.39
CA HIS A 112 -5.19 7.58 -18.31
C HIS A 112 -4.20 6.41 -18.56
N ASP A 113 -3.15 6.58 -19.35
CA ASP A 113 -2.29 5.51 -19.84
C ASP A 113 -1.14 5.10 -18.90
N LEU A 114 -1.14 5.55 -17.64
CA LEU A 114 -0.29 4.93 -16.63
C LEU A 114 -0.88 3.58 -16.25
N LEU A 115 -0.62 2.56 -17.09
CA LEU A 115 -1.02 1.18 -16.82
C LEU A 115 -0.49 0.74 -15.46
N PRO A 116 -1.35 0.17 -14.58
CA PRO A 116 -0.89 -0.41 -13.33
C PRO A 116 0.08 -1.55 -13.65
N LEU A 117 1.36 -1.31 -13.44
CA LEU A 117 2.40 -2.30 -13.67
C LEU A 117 2.18 -3.49 -12.74
N ALA A 118 2.24 -4.69 -13.29
CA ALA A 118 2.09 -5.93 -12.51
C ALA A 118 3.05 -5.98 -11.30
N ILE A 119 4.26 -5.42 -11.46
CA ILE A 119 5.26 -5.31 -10.39
C ILE A 119 4.76 -4.48 -9.19
N GLY A 120 3.91 -3.47 -9.42
CA GLY A 120 3.31 -2.69 -8.34
C GLY A 120 2.37 -3.51 -7.47
N LYS A 121 1.60 -4.43 -8.07
CA LYS A 121 0.72 -5.36 -7.35
C LYS A 121 1.51 -6.38 -6.54
N ILE A 122 2.57 -6.94 -7.16
CA ILE A 122 3.49 -7.87 -6.49
C ILE A 122 4.16 -7.19 -5.29
N SER A 123 4.66 -5.96 -5.46
CA SER A 123 5.28 -5.20 -4.39
C SER A 123 4.32 -4.98 -3.21
N THR A 124 3.09 -4.55 -3.46
CA THR A 124 2.08 -4.35 -2.41
C THR A 124 1.73 -5.67 -1.70
N PHE A 125 1.59 -6.76 -2.44
CA PHE A 125 1.33 -8.08 -1.87
C PHE A 125 2.48 -8.55 -0.96
N LEU A 126 3.73 -8.37 -1.38
CA LEU A 126 4.91 -8.71 -0.57
C LEU A 126 5.02 -7.81 0.67
N GLN A 127 4.69 -6.53 0.57
CA GLN A 127 4.64 -5.60 1.70
C GLN A 127 3.61 -6.04 2.73
N MET A 128 2.40 -6.44 2.30
CA MET A 128 1.38 -6.99 3.19
C MET A 128 1.85 -8.28 3.87
N GLY A 129 2.45 -9.19 3.12
CA GLY A 129 3.00 -10.44 3.64
C GLY A 129 4.13 -10.21 4.65
N LEU A 130 5.03 -9.26 4.37
CA LEU A 130 6.11 -8.89 5.29
C LEU A 130 5.54 -8.31 6.60
N MET A 131 4.58 -7.37 6.50
CA MET A 131 3.98 -6.77 7.69
C MET A 131 3.29 -7.82 8.56
N LEU A 132 2.50 -8.69 7.95
CA LEU A 132 1.81 -9.76 8.68
C LEU A 132 2.81 -10.73 9.34
N ALA A 133 3.88 -11.11 8.63
CA ALA A 133 4.93 -11.95 9.18
C ALA A 133 5.63 -11.29 10.40
N ILE A 134 5.92 -9.99 10.31
CA ILE A 134 6.49 -9.22 11.43
C ILE A 134 5.56 -9.25 12.64
N LEU A 135 4.27 -8.96 12.44
CA LEU A 135 3.30 -8.85 13.52
C LEU A 135 3.04 -10.20 14.21
N ILE A 136 2.93 -11.28 13.44
CA ILE A 136 2.76 -12.65 13.99
C ILE A 136 3.99 -13.04 14.81
N ALA A 137 5.16 -12.83 14.26
CA ALA A 137 6.39 -13.20 14.91
C ALA A 137 6.67 -12.36 16.18
N ALA A 138 6.35 -11.07 16.15
CA ALA A 138 6.43 -10.21 17.33
C ALA A 138 5.40 -10.58 18.40
N ALA A 139 4.29 -11.23 18.04
CA ALA A 139 3.31 -11.73 19.00
C ALA A 139 3.78 -12.98 19.74
N GLU A 140 4.58 -13.82 19.08
CA GLU A 140 5.09 -15.08 19.66
C GLU A 140 6.36 -14.89 20.49
N THR A 141 7.25 -13.98 20.07
CA THR A 141 8.58 -13.78 20.69
C THR A 141 8.97 -12.31 20.73
N PRO A 142 8.66 -11.54 21.80
CA PRO A 142 9.16 -10.17 21.95
C PRO A 142 10.64 -10.17 22.38
N PRO A 143 11.43 -9.20 22.05
CA PRO A 143 11.75 -8.35 20.91
C PRO A 143 12.94 -8.83 20.06
N ALA A 144 13.25 -10.13 20.02
CA ALA A 144 14.42 -10.69 19.34
C ALA A 144 14.10 -11.30 17.97
N PHE A 145 12.90 -11.06 17.41
CA PHE A 145 12.54 -11.64 16.13
C PHE A 145 13.29 -10.96 14.99
N VAL A 146 14.14 -11.72 14.35
CA VAL A 146 14.79 -11.32 13.11
C VAL A 146 13.89 -11.73 11.93
N VAL A 147 13.26 -10.74 11.31
CA VAL A 147 12.57 -10.96 10.02
C VAL A 147 13.56 -11.60 9.04
N PRO A 148 13.19 -12.66 8.31
CA PRO A 148 14.08 -13.26 7.31
C PRO A 148 14.60 -12.19 6.35
N ASN A 149 15.91 -12.00 6.28
CA ASN A 149 16.54 -11.00 5.41
C ASN A 149 16.11 -11.17 3.94
N SER A 150 15.82 -12.41 3.52
CA SER A 150 15.32 -12.70 2.18
C SER A 150 13.98 -12.02 1.88
N LEU A 151 13.06 -11.97 2.85
CA LEU A 151 11.76 -11.32 2.67
C LEU A 151 11.92 -9.80 2.64
N VAL A 152 12.75 -9.23 3.51
CA VAL A 152 13.09 -7.80 3.49
C VAL A 152 13.74 -7.42 2.15
N MET A 153 14.67 -8.22 1.65
CA MET A 153 15.30 -8.01 0.34
C MET A 153 14.27 -8.08 -0.80
N ALA A 154 13.37 -9.07 -0.80
CA ALA A 154 12.34 -9.19 -1.82
C ALA A 154 11.42 -7.96 -1.86
N VAL A 155 10.97 -7.50 -0.68
CA VAL A 155 10.18 -6.26 -0.56
C VAL A 155 10.96 -5.05 -1.05
N THR A 156 12.23 -4.91 -0.65
CA THR A 156 13.08 -3.81 -1.07
C THR A 156 13.25 -3.77 -2.59
N ILE A 157 13.67 -4.89 -3.19
CA ILE A 157 13.90 -4.99 -4.64
C ILE A 157 12.62 -4.67 -5.43
N THR A 158 11.50 -5.27 -5.03
CA THR A 158 10.23 -5.04 -5.74
C THR A 158 9.69 -3.63 -5.56
N THR A 159 9.89 -3.02 -4.39
CA THR A 159 9.50 -1.63 -4.11
C THR A 159 10.34 -0.65 -4.93
N VAL A 160 11.66 -0.82 -4.96
CA VAL A 160 12.57 0.01 -5.77
C VAL A 160 12.27 -0.15 -7.26
N ALA A 161 12.18 -1.39 -7.75
CA ALA A 161 11.89 -1.66 -9.15
C ALA A 161 10.53 -1.07 -9.58
N SER A 162 9.50 -1.22 -8.73
CA SER A 162 8.19 -0.62 -8.97
C SER A 162 8.27 0.91 -9.02
N GLY A 163 8.95 1.55 -8.07
CA GLY A 163 9.13 3.00 -8.03
C GLY A 163 9.85 3.55 -9.27
N LEU A 164 10.96 2.92 -9.64
CA LEU A 164 11.75 3.31 -10.82
C LEU A 164 10.95 3.17 -12.12
N LEU A 165 10.24 2.05 -12.32
CA LEU A 165 9.43 1.85 -13.51
C LEU A 165 8.29 2.88 -13.61
N TYR A 166 7.66 3.24 -12.49
CA TYR A 166 6.65 4.31 -12.47
C TYR A 166 7.27 5.67 -12.78
N ALA A 167 8.41 6.01 -12.19
CA ALA A 167 9.11 7.27 -12.45
C ALA A 167 9.51 7.41 -13.91
N VAL A 168 10.10 6.36 -14.50
CA VAL A 168 10.49 6.34 -15.92
C VAL A 168 9.27 6.45 -16.83
N SER A 169 8.22 5.69 -16.56
CA SER A 169 6.98 5.76 -17.36
C SER A 169 6.36 7.16 -17.32
N TRP A 170 6.31 7.77 -16.14
CA TRP A 170 5.78 9.11 -15.97
C TRP A 170 6.64 10.17 -16.68
N LEU A 171 7.96 10.07 -16.58
CA LEU A 171 8.89 10.99 -17.25
C LEU A 171 8.78 10.89 -18.78
N MET A 172 8.73 9.67 -19.33
CA MET A 172 8.55 9.45 -20.76
C MET A 172 7.23 10.04 -21.27
N HIS A 173 6.17 9.93 -20.46
CA HIS A 173 4.86 10.47 -20.80
C HIS A 173 4.88 12.00 -20.85
N LEU A 174 5.53 12.65 -19.87
CA LEU A 174 5.74 14.10 -19.86
C LEU A 174 6.54 14.60 -21.08
N MET A 175 7.58 13.88 -21.47
CA MET A 175 8.40 14.26 -22.63
C MET A 175 7.63 14.14 -23.95
N ARG A 176 6.78 13.14 -24.12
CA ARG A 176 5.95 12.98 -25.32
C ARG A 176 4.92 14.09 -25.50
N HIS A 177 4.33 14.58 -24.41
CA HIS A 177 3.35 15.67 -24.46
C HIS A 177 3.97 17.07 -24.64
N ARG A 178 5.28 17.23 -24.47
CA ARG A 178 5.99 18.48 -24.73
C ARG A 178 6.38 18.69 -26.21
N GLN A 179 6.20 17.69 -27.08
CA GLN A 179 6.44 17.88 -28.50
C GLN A 179 5.21 18.58 -29.11
N PRO A 180 5.35 19.81 -29.66
CA PRO A 180 4.26 20.45 -30.36
C PRO A 180 3.87 19.57 -31.55
N VAL A 181 2.57 19.35 -31.71
CA VAL A 181 2.03 18.72 -32.92
C VAL A 181 2.45 19.58 -34.10
N PRO A 182 3.08 18.99 -35.15
CA PRO A 182 3.52 19.74 -36.32
C PRO A 182 2.34 20.37 -37.08
#